data_57a97d4d067d68644c6ba723781d2f6f
#
_entry.id   57a97d4d067d68644c6ba723781d2f6f
#
_cell.length_a   1.000
_cell.length_b   1.000
_cell.length_c   1.000
_cell.angle_alpha   90.00
_cell.angle_beta   90.00
_cell.angle_gamma   90.00
#
_symmetry.space_group_name_H-M   'P 1'
#
loop_
_entity.id
_entity.type
_entity.pdbx_description
1 polymer ?
#
loop_
_entity_poly.entity_id
_entity_poly.type
_entity_poly.pdbx_seq_one_letter_code
_entity_poly.pdbx_strand_id
1 'polypeptide(L)'
;VEIPYTSSMGALSGIVKDRFFMTANPLMYNPANAEIRYRYKADKPGEKSVWSKPQLSPQISFVPKQVGSYDFQVQSIDNRLRTSEIVRIPFAISRIWYLDPKTAIPFWGGILLLLGLSVVNYINYRKKSIEAKELRDAEIARQQAEMEEAREFQQAMLPKEMPSTDDYE
;
A
#
# COMPACT_ATOMS: atom_id res chain seq x y z
N VAL A 1 -21.09 11.97 -4.60
CA VAL A 1 -21.09 13.34 -4.09
C VAL A 1 -21.22 14.25 -5.28
N GLU A 2 -22.35 14.94 -5.43
CA GLU A 2 -22.56 15.96 -6.47
C GLU A 2 -21.81 17.23 -6.04
N ILE A 3 -20.77 17.58 -6.76
CA ILE A 3 -20.08 18.84 -6.55
C ILE A 3 -20.55 19.78 -7.64
N PRO A 4 -21.27 20.86 -7.31
CA PRO A 4 -21.64 21.86 -8.32
C PRO A 4 -20.37 22.55 -8.82
N TYR A 5 -20.11 22.46 -10.12
CA TYR A 5 -18.99 23.16 -10.73
C TYR A 5 -19.35 24.62 -10.93
N THR A 6 -18.63 25.50 -10.26
CA THR A 6 -18.60 26.94 -10.54
C THR A 6 -17.25 27.27 -11.18
N SER A 7 -17.25 28.24 -12.09
CA SER A 7 -16.04 28.65 -12.83
C SER A 7 -14.84 29.07 -11.96
N SER A 8 -15.05 29.22 -10.66
CA SER A 8 -14.01 29.51 -9.64
C SER A 8 -13.43 28.26 -8.95
N MET A 9 -13.93 27.07 -9.26
CA MET A 9 -13.37 25.83 -8.69
C MET A 9 -12.03 25.49 -9.35
N GLY A 10 -11.05 25.14 -8.53
CA GLY A 10 -9.75 24.63 -9.00
C GLY A 10 -9.91 23.34 -9.80
N ALA A 11 -8.82 22.91 -10.47
CA ALA A 11 -8.82 21.69 -11.26
C ALA A 11 -9.29 20.48 -10.44
N LEU A 12 -10.26 19.73 -10.98
CA LEU A 12 -10.69 18.45 -10.39
C LEU A 12 -9.54 17.45 -10.55
N SER A 13 -9.35 16.60 -9.54
CA SER A 13 -8.32 15.58 -9.56
C SER A 13 -8.93 14.18 -9.48
N GLY A 14 -8.26 13.23 -10.12
CA GLY A 14 -8.68 11.85 -10.10
C GLY A 14 -7.56 10.87 -10.44
N ILE A 15 -7.87 9.59 -10.45
CA ILE A 15 -6.93 8.50 -10.70
C ILE A 15 -7.21 7.89 -12.07
N VAL A 16 -6.16 7.42 -12.74
CA VAL A 16 -6.27 6.70 -14.03
C VAL A 16 -7.15 5.46 -13.86
N LYS A 17 -8.03 5.23 -14.85
CA LYS A 17 -9.03 4.17 -14.93
C LYS A 17 -10.26 4.34 -14.04
N ASP A 18 -10.32 5.34 -13.17
CA ASP A 18 -11.56 5.65 -12.47
C ASP A 18 -12.60 6.16 -13.46
N ARG A 19 -13.86 5.85 -13.20
CA ARG A 19 -14.96 6.32 -13.99
C ARG A 19 -15.53 7.60 -13.37
N PHE A 20 -15.48 8.68 -14.12
CA PHE A 20 -16.02 9.95 -13.71
C PHE A 20 -17.41 10.12 -14.30
N PHE A 21 -18.34 10.53 -13.46
CA PHE A 21 -19.71 10.86 -13.84
C PHE A 21 -19.87 12.36 -13.69
N MET A 22 -20.35 13.00 -14.75
CA MET A 22 -20.69 14.40 -14.77
C MET A 22 -22.13 14.54 -15.22
N THR A 23 -22.88 15.43 -14.58
CA THR A 23 -24.24 15.75 -14.97
C THR A 23 -24.27 17.18 -15.49
N ALA A 24 -24.68 17.35 -16.73
CA ALA A 24 -24.82 18.64 -17.35
C ALA A 24 -26.27 19.14 -17.13
N ASN A 25 -26.46 20.08 -16.20
CA ASN A 25 -27.74 20.72 -15.98
C ASN A 25 -27.82 22.05 -16.78
N PRO A 26 -28.75 22.18 -17.71
CA PRO A 26 -28.90 23.44 -18.41
C PRO A 26 -29.48 24.50 -17.45
N LEU A 27 -28.78 25.62 -17.35
CA LEU A 27 -29.24 26.79 -16.55
C LEU A 27 -30.36 27.56 -17.22
N MET A 28 -30.73 27.17 -18.42
CA MET A 28 -31.80 27.86 -19.16
C MET A 28 -33.19 27.29 -18.83
N TYR A 29 -34.15 28.18 -18.79
CA TYR A 29 -35.57 27.82 -18.86
C TYR A 29 -35.80 26.94 -20.09
N ASN A 30 -35.99 25.65 -19.84
CA ASN A 30 -36.30 24.70 -20.88
C ASN A 30 -37.81 24.75 -21.15
N PRO A 31 -38.28 25.30 -22.27
CA PRO A 31 -39.68 25.18 -22.62
C PRO A 31 -40.02 23.69 -22.76
N ALA A 32 -41.15 23.29 -22.27
CA ALA A 32 -41.59 21.90 -22.01
C ALA A 32 -41.44 20.86 -23.15
N ASN A 33 -40.90 21.24 -24.32
CA ASN A 33 -40.75 20.38 -25.50
C ASN A 33 -39.38 20.53 -26.22
N ALA A 34 -38.38 21.14 -25.59
CA ALA A 34 -37.05 21.25 -26.26
C ALA A 34 -36.17 20.05 -25.93
N GLU A 35 -35.95 19.19 -26.89
CA GLU A 35 -34.93 18.15 -26.79
C GLU A 35 -33.54 18.79 -26.79
N ILE A 36 -32.86 18.77 -25.64
CA ILE A 36 -31.49 19.22 -25.50
C ILE A 36 -30.58 18.00 -25.60
N ARG A 37 -29.61 18.06 -26.50
CA ARG A 37 -28.56 17.05 -26.66
C ARG A 37 -27.25 17.59 -26.15
N TYR A 38 -26.46 16.71 -25.55
CA TYR A 38 -25.17 17.05 -24.98
C TYR A 38 -24.08 16.35 -25.77
N ARG A 39 -22.98 17.07 -26.04
CA ARG A 39 -21.76 16.50 -26.56
C ARG A 39 -20.58 16.93 -25.70
N TYR A 40 -19.59 16.09 -25.64
CA TYR A 40 -18.39 16.36 -24.85
C TYR A 40 -17.13 15.93 -25.58
N LYS A 41 -16.02 16.47 -25.16
CA LYS A 41 -14.68 16.03 -25.53
C LYS A 41 -13.70 16.27 -24.37
N ALA A 42 -12.61 15.51 -24.34
CA ALA A 42 -11.54 15.68 -23.37
C ALA A 42 -10.23 15.91 -24.14
N ASP A 43 -9.80 17.15 -24.19
CA ASP A 43 -8.55 17.53 -24.86
C ASP A 43 -7.39 17.39 -23.88
N LYS A 44 -6.27 16.85 -24.36
CA LYS A 44 -5.01 16.81 -23.63
C LYS A 44 -4.09 17.91 -24.19
N PRO A 45 -3.20 18.52 -23.41
CA PRO A 45 -2.25 19.49 -23.94
C PRO A 45 -1.45 18.90 -25.10
N GLY A 46 -1.56 19.54 -26.27
CA GLY A 46 -0.92 19.08 -27.51
C GLY A 46 -1.71 18.05 -28.33
N GLU A 47 -2.81 17.51 -27.82
CA GLU A 47 -3.63 16.53 -28.53
C GLU A 47 -5.11 16.96 -28.49
N LYS A 48 -5.69 17.22 -29.66
CA LYS A 48 -7.10 17.59 -29.78
C LYS A 48 -7.94 16.35 -29.99
N SER A 49 -8.93 16.15 -29.15
CA SER A 49 -9.89 15.05 -29.30
C SER A 49 -11.09 15.44 -30.15
N VAL A 50 -11.79 14.45 -30.68
CA VAL A 50 -13.01 14.64 -31.44
C VAL A 50 -14.20 14.74 -30.48
N TRP A 51 -15.19 15.54 -30.82
CA TRP A 51 -16.45 15.60 -30.08
C TRP A 51 -17.16 14.27 -30.09
N SER A 52 -17.75 13.91 -28.96
CA SER A 52 -18.63 12.76 -28.85
C SER A 52 -19.88 12.92 -29.73
N LYS A 53 -20.54 11.81 -30.04
CA LYS A 53 -21.87 11.88 -30.64
C LYS A 53 -22.84 12.57 -29.67
N PRO A 54 -23.74 13.48 -30.15
CA PRO A 54 -24.74 14.08 -29.31
C PRO A 54 -25.64 13.05 -28.65
N GLN A 55 -25.86 13.16 -27.36
CA GLN A 55 -26.71 12.27 -26.56
C GLN A 55 -27.79 13.08 -25.81
N LEU A 56 -28.96 12.48 -25.59
CA LEU A 56 -30.06 13.09 -24.83
C LEU A 56 -29.81 13.04 -23.31
N SER A 57 -29.06 12.04 -22.85
CA SER A 57 -28.76 11.92 -21.42
C SER A 57 -27.85 13.06 -20.96
N PRO A 58 -28.23 13.78 -19.91
CA PRO A 58 -27.37 14.77 -19.29
C PRO A 58 -26.19 14.15 -18.54
N GLN A 59 -26.24 12.86 -18.27
CA GLN A 59 -25.15 12.14 -17.59
C GLN A 59 -24.08 11.74 -18.61
N ILE A 60 -22.88 12.21 -18.34
CA ILE A 60 -21.67 11.95 -19.14
C ILE A 60 -20.75 11.07 -18.31
N SER A 61 -20.33 9.95 -18.84
CA SER A 61 -19.31 9.11 -18.22
C SER A 61 -18.00 9.20 -19.00
N PHE A 62 -16.93 9.44 -18.29
CA PHE A 62 -15.59 9.54 -18.86
C PHE A 62 -14.61 8.66 -18.08
N VAL A 63 -13.81 7.87 -18.82
CA VAL A 63 -12.75 7.04 -18.26
C VAL A 63 -11.43 7.47 -18.88
N PRO A 64 -10.54 8.14 -18.12
CA PRO A 64 -9.25 8.55 -18.63
C PRO A 64 -8.33 7.35 -18.82
N LYS A 65 -7.71 7.27 -20.00
CA LYS A 65 -6.78 6.18 -20.34
C LYS A 65 -5.34 6.45 -19.91
N GLN A 66 -4.99 7.70 -19.72
CA GLN A 66 -3.62 8.13 -19.46
C GLN A 66 -3.58 9.19 -18.35
N VAL A 67 -2.44 9.30 -17.70
CA VAL A 67 -2.15 10.39 -16.74
C VAL A 67 -1.92 11.70 -17.48
N GLY A 68 -2.21 12.81 -16.82
CA GLY A 68 -1.97 14.14 -17.32
C GLY A 68 -3.11 15.09 -17.03
N SER A 69 -2.95 16.32 -17.47
CA SER A 69 -4.00 17.31 -17.42
C SER A 69 -4.91 17.17 -18.63
N TYR A 70 -6.19 17.26 -18.41
CA TYR A 70 -7.23 17.24 -19.45
C TYR A 70 -8.04 18.53 -19.38
N ASP A 71 -8.46 19.04 -20.51
CA ASP A 71 -9.47 20.09 -20.63
C ASP A 71 -10.77 19.41 -21.09
N PHE A 72 -11.64 19.11 -20.13
CA PHE A 72 -12.92 18.50 -20.41
C PHE A 72 -13.92 19.58 -20.85
N GLN A 73 -14.48 19.42 -22.04
CA GLN A 73 -15.35 20.40 -22.65
C GLN A 73 -16.73 19.80 -22.88
N VAL A 74 -17.74 20.52 -22.45
CA VAL A 74 -19.15 20.14 -22.64
C VAL A 74 -19.90 21.24 -23.37
N GLN A 75 -20.76 20.85 -24.27
CA GLN A 75 -21.62 21.76 -25.02
C GLN A 75 -23.01 21.14 -25.18
N SER A 76 -24.05 21.93 -25.02
CA SER A 76 -25.42 21.53 -25.32
C SER A 76 -25.82 21.97 -26.74
N ILE A 77 -26.72 21.21 -27.35
CA ILE A 77 -27.25 21.45 -28.70
C ILE A 77 -28.77 21.39 -28.60
N ASP A 78 -29.42 22.43 -29.03
CA ASP A 78 -30.88 22.52 -29.14
C ASP A 78 -31.39 21.78 -30.39
N ASN A 79 -32.71 21.50 -30.45
CA ASN A 79 -33.37 20.93 -31.60
C ASN A 79 -33.26 21.80 -32.87
N ARG A 80 -33.00 23.11 -32.72
CA ARG A 80 -32.72 24.04 -33.81
C ARG A 80 -31.24 24.10 -34.19
N LEU A 81 -30.42 23.17 -33.74
CA LEU A 81 -28.97 23.07 -33.93
C LEU A 81 -28.17 24.26 -33.40
N ARG A 82 -28.75 25.07 -32.52
CA ARG A 82 -28.03 26.10 -31.79
C ARG A 82 -27.19 25.46 -30.70
N THR A 83 -25.96 25.88 -30.58
CA THR A 83 -25.01 25.38 -29.60
C THR A 83 -24.85 26.39 -28.47
N SER A 84 -24.72 25.90 -27.25
CA SER A 84 -24.36 26.73 -26.09
C SER A 84 -22.89 27.16 -26.14
N GLU A 85 -22.51 28.03 -25.25
CA GLU A 85 -21.10 28.23 -24.93
C GLU A 85 -20.45 26.91 -24.44
N ILE A 86 -19.14 26.83 -24.68
CA ILE A 86 -18.38 25.65 -24.25
C ILE A 86 -18.00 25.82 -22.80
N VAL A 87 -18.49 24.93 -21.95
CA VAL A 87 -18.07 24.83 -20.56
C VAL A 87 -16.78 24.02 -20.50
N ARG A 88 -15.73 24.60 -19.92
CA ARG A 88 -14.41 23.96 -19.78
C ARG A 88 -14.15 23.64 -18.33
N ILE A 89 -13.76 22.40 -18.09
CA ILE A 89 -13.48 21.88 -16.76
C ILE A 89 -12.06 21.33 -16.76
N PRO A 90 -11.10 22.01 -16.15
CA PRO A 90 -9.74 21.50 -16.03
C PRO A 90 -9.74 20.30 -15.09
N PHE A 91 -9.06 19.24 -15.52
CA PHE A 91 -9.12 17.94 -14.84
C PHE A 91 -7.74 17.30 -14.82
N ALA A 92 -7.21 16.98 -13.65
CA ALA A 92 -5.89 16.38 -13.49
C ALA A 92 -6.00 14.91 -13.11
N ILE A 93 -5.38 14.05 -13.91
CA ILE A 93 -5.32 12.61 -13.68
C ILE A 93 -3.94 12.21 -13.20
N SER A 94 -3.86 11.63 -12.02
CA SER A 94 -2.63 11.08 -11.44
C SER A 94 -2.59 9.56 -11.51
N ARG A 95 -1.39 8.99 -11.32
CA ARG A 95 -1.23 7.57 -11.07
C ARG A 95 -1.59 7.25 -9.62
N ILE A 96 -1.92 5.99 -9.39
CA ILE A 96 -2.03 5.46 -8.03
C ILE A 96 -0.66 5.64 -7.35
N TRP A 97 -0.64 6.17 -6.14
CA TRP A 97 0.56 6.60 -5.42
C TRP A 97 1.65 5.51 -5.29
N TYR A 98 1.26 4.23 -5.13
CA TYR A 98 2.19 3.11 -5.00
C TYR A 98 2.79 2.64 -6.34
N LEU A 99 2.26 3.11 -7.48
CA LEU A 99 2.80 2.87 -8.82
C LEU A 99 3.57 4.09 -9.38
N ASP A 100 3.55 5.22 -8.68
CA ASP A 100 4.36 6.37 -9.06
C ASP A 100 5.82 6.10 -8.65
N PRO A 101 6.79 6.13 -9.58
CA PRO A 101 8.20 5.87 -9.27
C PRO A 101 8.76 6.75 -8.16
N LYS A 102 8.28 7.98 -8.04
CA LYS A 102 8.74 8.93 -7.01
C LYS A 102 8.38 8.50 -5.59
N THR A 103 7.23 7.85 -5.42
CA THR A 103 6.75 7.38 -4.11
C THR A 103 6.98 5.88 -3.91
N ALA A 104 6.91 5.10 -4.98
CA ALA A 104 7.09 3.65 -4.95
C ALA A 104 8.53 3.24 -4.59
N ILE A 105 9.54 3.90 -5.15
CA ILE A 105 10.95 3.56 -4.89
C ILE A 105 11.32 3.71 -3.40
N PRO A 106 11.09 4.87 -2.73
CA PRO A 106 11.40 5.00 -1.31
C PRO A 106 10.55 4.07 -0.43
N PHE A 107 9.29 3.83 -0.78
CA PHE A 107 8.40 2.96 -0.02
C PHE A 107 8.86 1.50 -0.07
N TRP A 108 9.04 0.94 -1.25
CA TRP A 108 9.50 -0.44 -1.40
C TRP A 108 10.95 -0.63 -0.96
N GLY A 109 11.80 0.37 -1.19
CA GLY A 109 13.18 0.39 -0.69
C GLY A 109 13.24 0.36 0.83
N GLY A 110 12.39 1.11 1.51
CA GLY A 110 12.25 1.08 2.97
C GLY A 110 11.83 -0.29 3.51
N ILE A 111 10.88 -0.93 2.87
CA ILE A 111 10.42 -2.28 3.25
C ILE A 111 11.56 -3.30 3.09
N LEU A 112 12.28 -3.28 1.96
CA LEU A 112 13.40 -4.17 1.73
C LEU A 112 14.53 -3.98 2.74
N LEU A 113 14.82 -2.73 3.10
CA LEU A 113 15.82 -2.40 4.11
C LEU A 113 15.44 -2.95 5.48
N LEU A 114 14.19 -2.77 5.91
CA LEU A 114 13.68 -3.33 7.17
C LEU A 114 13.74 -4.85 7.20
N LEU A 115 13.37 -5.51 6.11
CA LEU A 115 13.49 -6.97 5.99
C LEU A 115 14.95 -7.42 6.08
N GLY A 116 15.86 -6.74 5.41
CA GLY A 116 17.31 -7.02 5.47
C GLY A 116 17.86 -6.88 6.90
N LEU A 117 17.53 -5.79 7.59
CA LEU A 117 17.90 -5.59 9.00
C LEU A 117 17.32 -6.66 9.92
N SER A 118 16.07 -7.07 9.68
CA SER A 118 15.42 -8.14 10.45
C SER A 118 16.15 -9.47 10.31
N VAL A 119 16.54 -9.83 9.09
CA VAL A 119 17.31 -11.06 8.81
C VAL A 119 18.69 -11.02 9.48
N VAL A 120 19.41 -9.90 9.38
CA VAL A 120 20.71 -9.73 10.04
C VAL A 120 20.58 -9.86 11.55
N ASN A 121 19.57 -9.20 12.14
CA ASN A 121 19.29 -9.30 13.57
C ASN A 121 18.98 -10.75 14.00
N TYR A 122 18.18 -11.45 13.21
CA TYR A 122 17.83 -12.85 13.48
C TYR A 122 19.09 -13.76 13.43
N ILE A 123 19.96 -13.58 12.46
CA ILE A 123 21.21 -14.33 12.35
C ILE A 123 22.12 -14.07 13.56
N ASN A 124 22.27 -12.79 13.94
CA ASN A 124 23.09 -12.40 15.09
C ASN A 124 22.51 -12.94 16.40
N TYR A 125 21.20 -12.93 16.56
CA TYR A 125 20.53 -13.52 17.69
C TYR A 125 20.77 -15.03 17.77
N ARG A 126 20.67 -15.74 16.65
CA ARG A 126 20.96 -17.16 16.57
C ARG A 126 22.39 -17.50 16.96
N LYS A 127 23.39 -16.74 16.47
CA LYS A 127 24.80 -16.94 16.82
C LYS A 127 25.01 -16.80 18.34
N LYS A 128 24.53 -15.72 18.93
CA LYS A 128 24.61 -15.51 20.39
C LYS A 128 23.92 -16.61 21.21
N SER A 129 22.80 -17.13 20.72
CA SER A 129 22.07 -18.23 21.36
C SER A 129 22.84 -19.54 21.33
N ILE A 130 23.58 -19.82 20.26
CA ILE A 130 24.41 -21.02 20.14
C ILE A 130 25.62 -20.89 21.08
N GLU A 131 26.36 -19.78 21.03
CA GLU A 131 27.50 -19.51 21.93
C GLU A 131 27.10 -19.62 23.42
N ALA A 132 25.93 -19.07 23.80
CA ALA A 132 25.41 -19.17 25.15
C ALA A 132 25.05 -20.61 25.58
N LYS A 133 24.64 -21.45 24.64
CA LYS A 133 24.39 -22.87 24.90
C LYS A 133 25.70 -23.63 25.10
N GLU A 134 26.68 -23.43 24.22
CA GLU A 134 28.01 -24.06 24.34
C GLU A 134 28.69 -23.73 25.65
N LEU A 135 28.61 -22.47 26.10
CA LEU A 135 29.14 -22.04 27.39
C LEU A 135 28.45 -22.74 28.56
N ARG A 136 27.11 -22.87 28.53
CA ARG A 136 26.34 -23.58 29.58
C ARG A 136 26.67 -25.08 29.61
N ASP A 137 26.75 -25.70 28.45
CA ASP A 137 27.06 -27.10 28.33
C ASP A 137 28.48 -27.40 28.84
N ALA A 138 29.44 -26.55 28.56
CA ALA A 138 30.81 -26.63 29.08
C ALA A 138 30.85 -26.46 30.61
N GLU A 139 30.05 -25.53 31.16
CA GLU A 139 29.98 -25.29 32.60
C GLU A 139 29.31 -26.45 33.34
N ILE A 140 28.27 -27.03 32.77
CA ILE A 140 27.59 -28.24 33.30
C ILE A 140 28.58 -29.44 33.27
N ALA A 141 29.31 -29.65 32.18
CA ALA A 141 30.28 -30.71 32.07
C ALA A 141 31.40 -30.58 33.12
N ARG A 142 31.87 -29.34 33.36
CA ARG A 142 32.86 -29.06 34.40
C ARG A 142 32.34 -29.39 35.82
N GLN A 143 31.12 -28.95 36.13
CA GLN A 143 30.49 -29.26 37.44
C GLN A 143 30.29 -30.75 37.62
N GLN A 144 29.92 -31.48 36.56
CA GLN A 144 29.78 -32.94 36.64
C GLN A 144 31.13 -33.61 36.91
N ALA A 145 32.21 -33.19 36.25
CA ALA A 145 33.56 -33.71 36.46
C ALA A 145 34.02 -33.45 37.92
N GLU A 146 33.80 -32.23 38.45
CA GLU A 146 34.14 -31.88 39.83
C GLU A 146 33.31 -32.75 40.84
N MET A 147 32.04 -33.04 40.56
CA MET A 147 31.24 -33.93 41.43
C MET A 147 31.70 -35.38 41.35
N GLU A 148 32.12 -35.86 40.20
CA GLU A 148 32.59 -37.23 40.01
C GLU A 148 33.93 -37.43 40.71
N GLU A 149 34.85 -36.48 40.60
CA GLU A 149 36.10 -36.45 41.35
C GLU A 149 35.88 -36.44 42.86
N ALA A 150 34.96 -35.62 43.35
CA ALA A 150 34.58 -35.59 44.78
C ALA A 150 33.98 -36.90 45.25
N ARG A 151 33.19 -37.61 44.41
CA ARG A 151 32.60 -38.90 44.71
C ARG A 151 33.66 -40.02 44.76
N GLU A 152 34.63 -40.02 43.82
CA GLU A 152 35.76 -40.94 43.83
C GLU A 152 36.59 -40.77 45.11
N PHE A 153 36.84 -39.52 45.51
CA PHE A 153 37.55 -39.20 46.72
C PHE A 153 36.83 -39.69 47.97
N GLN A 154 35.51 -39.55 48.06
CA GLN A 154 34.70 -40.07 49.14
C GLN A 154 34.71 -41.60 49.16
N GLN A 155 34.64 -42.30 48.04
CA GLN A 155 34.74 -43.75 47.95
C GLN A 155 36.11 -44.29 48.35
N ALA A 156 37.18 -43.58 48.03
CA ALA A 156 38.52 -43.93 48.45
C ALA A 156 38.77 -43.78 49.97
N MET A 157 38.02 -42.89 50.64
CA MET A 157 38.11 -42.68 52.08
C MET A 157 37.22 -43.65 52.89
N LEU A 158 36.25 -44.31 52.24
CA LEU A 158 35.46 -45.34 52.97
C LEU A 158 36.32 -46.58 53.26
N PRO A 159 36.42 -47.02 54.51
CA PRO A 159 37.16 -48.23 54.85
C PRO A 159 36.54 -49.41 54.12
N LYS A 160 37.40 -50.18 53.43
CA LYS A 160 37.05 -51.30 52.55
C LYS A 160 36.51 -52.54 53.39
N GLU A 161 36.67 -52.53 54.66
CA GLU A 161 36.21 -53.59 55.54
C GLU A 161 35.31 -52.97 56.63
N MET A 162 34.04 -53.31 56.64
CA MET A 162 33.22 -53.13 57.83
C MET A 162 33.73 -54.14 58.87
N PRO A 163 34.04 -53.70 60.09
CA PRO A 163 34.32 -54.64 61.14
C PRO A 163 33.11 -55.61 61.30
N SER A 164 33.35 -56.87 61.13
CA SER A 164 32.33 -57.91 61.36
C SER A 164 31.85 -57.78 62.79
N THR A 165 30.53 -57.72 62.98
CA THR A 165 29.83 -57.55 64.29
C THR A 165 29.82 -58.85 65.10
N ASP A 166 30.73 -59.78 64.84
CA ASP A 166 30.72 -61.14 65.49
C ASP A 166 31.50 -61.17 66.78
N ASP A 167 31.99 -60.10 67.34
CA ASP A 167 32.78 -60.10 68.57
C ASP A 167 32.03 -59.50 69.80
N TYR A 168 30.73 -59.57 69.85
CA TYR A 168 29.97 -59.27 71.08
C TYR A 168 29.02 -60.43 71.39
N GLU A 169 29.53 -61.52 72.02
CA GLU A 169 28.85 -62.31 72.97
C GLU A 169 29.36 -62.01 74.39
#